data_45879df8912b4780fac2cb7e16ad3da4
#
_entry.id   45879df8912b4780fac2cb7e16ad3da4
#
_cell.length_a   1.000
_cell.length_b   1.000
_cell.length_c   1.000
_cell.angle_alpha   90.00
_cell.angle_beta   90.00
_cell.angle_gamma   90.00
#
_symmetry.space_group_name_H-M   'P 1'
#
loop_
_entity.id
_entity.type
_entity.pdbx_description
1 polymer ?
#
loop_
_entity_poly.entity_id
_entity_poly.type
_entity_poly.pdbx_seq_one_letter_code
_entity_poly.pdbx_strand_id
1 'polypeptide(L)'
;MIIQPAKSGNAFFTDIEDNHRVVFQRPALSALTNAYTVVDLHFHSRHSDGFNSVDAIAKRARKLGIGIAITDHNAIAGAVEMAERKDVFCIPGIEITAREGAHILVYFDTVNDLIDFYETDVAPWLGKNVMTSCAMSMESIVACAKKHNGVVVFPHPYCAVYTGVCNPIFSRRRQESLLSMADGVEVINGANVHRWNLKSTVLGFNMNMGLTAGSDGHNLFQMGSAVTYAACMREPAAFLDAIREKMTWTMGKEVGFLRKVTSSSMKLRTNFNNTSDLFGKNMRYGLALVHSGSRKVRDSIHETMARRRAVKKQRKFNIV
;
A
#
# COMPACT_ATOMS: atom_id res chain seq x y z
N MET A 1 -6.63 13.61 28.11
CA MET A 1 -7.28 12.75 29.11
C MET A 1 -7.17 11.33 28.59
N ILE A 2 -6.20 10.56 29.07
CA ILE A 2 -5.92 9.19 28.58
C ILE A 2 -6.92 8.27 29.28
N ILE A 3 -7.84 7.70 28.53
CA ILE A 3 -8.79 6.71 29.05
C ILE A 3 -8.08 5.36 29.00
N GLN A 4 -7.69 4.81 30.15
CA GLN A 4 -7.25 3.43 30.27
C GLN A 4 -8.46 2.50 30.08
N PRO A 5 -8.36 1.44 29.25
CA PRO A 5 -9.43 0.46 29.11
C PRO A 5 -9.55 -0.38 30.37
N ALA A 6 -10.80 -0.64 30.79
CA ALA A 6 -11.14 -1.46 31.94
C ALA A 6 -10.67 -2.90 31.75
N LYS A 7 -9.96 -3.42 32.75
CA LYS A 7 -9.59 -4.84 32.85
C LYS A 7 -10.85 -5.70 33.07
N SER A 8 -11.29 -6.43 32.04
CA SER A 8 -12.20 -7.57 32.21
C SER A 8 -11.63 -8.75 31.42
N GLY A 9 -11.43 -9.87 32.14
CA GLY A 9 -10.63 -10.98 31.70
C GLY A 9 -11.18 -11.77 30.51
N ASN A 10 -10.29 -12.04 29.59
CA ASN A 10 -10.27 -13.26 28.80
C ASN A 10 -8.81 -13.53 28.38
N ALA A 11 -8.29 -14.68 28.76
CA ALA A 11 -6.88 -15.07 28.70
C ALA A 11 -6.28 -15.24 27.28
N PHE A 12 -6.93 -14.72 26.23
CA PHE A 12 -6.42 -14.71 24.86
C PHE A 12 -5.86 -13.37 24.39
N PHE A 13 -5.97 -12.31 25.20
CA PHE A 13 -5.60 -10.94 24.81
C PHE A 13 -4.35 -10.39 25.50
N THR A 14 -3.74 -11.12 26.41
CA THR A 14 -2.57 -10.64 27.18
C THR A 14 -1.25 -10.69 26.41
N ASP A 15 -1.19 -11.33 25.22
CA ASP A 15 0.05 -11.49 24.45
C ASP A 15 0.14 -10.59 23.19
N ILE A 16 -0.82 -9.67 22.94
CA ILE A 16 -0.74 -8.68 21.86
C ILE A 16 -0.14 -7.35 22.38
N GLU A 17 0.16 -7.29 23.67
CA GLU A 17 0.82 -6.12 24.26
C GLU A 17 2.25 -5.98 23.74
N ASP A 18 2.43 -4.93 22.96
CA ASP A 18 3.65 -4.13 22.74
C ASP A 18 4.75 -4.56 21.77
N ASN A 19 4.77 -5.71 21.11
CA ASN A 19 5.96 -6.01 20.30
C ASN A 19 5.75 -6.35 18.81
N HIS A 20 4.52 -6.50 18.31
CA HIS A 20 4.31 -6.90 16.92
C HIS A 20 3.35 -5.95 16.17
N ARG A 21 3.86 -4.79 15.75
CA ARG A 21 3.07 -3.84 14.94
C ARG A 21 2.66 -4.41 13.58
N VAL A 22 3.29 -5.49 13.13
CA VAL A 22 3.01 -6.15 11.85
C VAL A 22 2.85 -7.65 12.09
N VAL A 23 1.67 -8.20 11.79
CA VAL A 23 1.34 -9.61 12.02
C VAL A 23 0.91 -10.27 10.71
N PHE A 24 1.68 -11.26 10.27
CA PHE A 24 1.44 -12.02 9.04
C PHE A 24 0.53 -13.23 9.28
N GLN A 25 -0.73 -12.94 9.58
CA GLN A 25 -1.76 -13.98 9.74
C GLN A 25 -3.12 -13.47 9.26
N ARG A 26 -4.06 -14.39 9.06
CA ARG A 26 -5.43 -14.00 8.70
C ARG A 26 -6.07 -13.23 9.86
N PRO A 27 -6.61 -12.02 9.63
CA PRO A 27 -7.21 -11.23 10.69
C PRO A 27 -8.42 -11.93 11.32
N ALA A 28 -8.43 -12.01 12.65
CA ALA A 28 -9.61 -12.37 13.43
C ALA A 28 -10.48 -11.11 13.63
N LEU A 29 -11.18 -10.69 12.57
CA LEU A 29 -11.85 -9.39 12.49
C LEU A 29 -12.80 -9.14 13.65
N SER A 30 -13.61 -10.13 14.06
CA SER A 30 -14.55 -9.98 15.18
C SER A 30 -13.84 -9.66 16.50
N ALA A 31 -12.66 -10.21 16.72
CA ALA A 31 -11.87 -9.91 17.91
C ALA A 31 -11.23 -8.52 17.83
N LEU A 32 -10.67 -8.16 16.67
CA LEU A 32 -10.04 -6.85 16.47
C LEU A 32 -11.05 -5.70 16.58
N THR A 33 -12.24 -5.85 15.99
CA THR A 33 -13.28 -4.79 15.97
C THR A 33 -13.90 -4.53 17.33
N ASN A 34 -13.73 -5.42 18.32
CA ASN A 34 -14.16 -5.20 19.68
C ASN A 34 -13.27 -4.21 20.46
N ALA A 35 -12.00 -4.07 20.05
CA ALA A 35 -11.02 -3.27 20.78
C ALA A 35 -10.46 -2.10 19.98
N TYR A 36 -10.53 -2.16 18.65
CA TYR A 36 -9.87 -1.21 17.75
C TYR A 36 -10.81 -0.73 16.64
N THR A 37 -10.52 0.43 16.10
CA THR A 37 -11.02 0.83 14.77
C THR A 37 -10.21 0.09 13.73
N VAL A 38 -10.87 -0.75 12.91
CA VAL A 38 -10.25 -1.63 11.93
C VAL A 38 -10.68 -1.23 10.53
N VAL A 39 -9.74 -1.04 9.62
CA VAL A 39 -10.00 -0.59 8.23
C VAL A 39 -9.21 -1.41 7.24
N ASP A 40 -9.86 -1.84 6.16
CA ASP A 40 -9.20 -2.26 4.93
C ASP A 40 -8.94 -1.01 4.08
N LEU A 41 -7.67 -0.56 4.04
CA LEU A 41 -7.30 0.73 3.46
C LEU A 41 -7.09 0.72 1.94
N HIS A 42 -7.17 -0.45 1.28
CA HIS A 42 -6.87 -0.58 -0.13
C HIS A 42 -7.85 -1.54 -0.81
N PHE A 43 -8.87 -0.99 -1.46
CA PHE A 43 -9.90 -1.79 -2.12
C PHE A 43 -10.43 -1.10 -3.38
N HIS A 44 -10.71 -1.89 -4.42
CA HIS A 44 -11.15 -1.40 -5.72
C HIS A 44 -12.62 -1.75 -6.00
N SER A 45 -13.34 -0.78 -6.56
CA SER A 45 -14.70 -0.94 -7.03
C SER A 45 -14.77 -1.07 -8.56
N ARG A 46 -15.98 -1.22 -9.08
CA ARG A 46 -16.23 -1.23 -10.54
C ARG A 46 -15.93 0.11 -11.24
N HIS A 47 -15.65 1.17 -10.48
CA HIS A 47 -15.26 2.46 -11.04
C HIS A 47 -13.80 2.47 -11.55
N SER A 48 -13.04 1.42 -11.23
CA SER A 48 -11.73 1.14 -11.84
C SER A 48 -11.64 -0.31 -12.35
N ASP A 49 -10.91 -1.17 -11.69
CA ASP A 49 -10.69 -2.56 -12.10
C ASP A 49 -11.23 -3.60 -11.08
N GLY A 50 -11.97 -3.15 -10.06
CA GLY A 50 -12.72 -4.02 -9.18
C GLY A 50 -14.02 -4.53 -9.82
N PHE A 51 -14.55 -5.66 -9.32
CA PHE A 51 -15.72 -6.32 -9.91
C PHE A 51 -17.03 -5.95 -9.24
N ASN A 52 -16.99 -5.28 -8.11
CA ASN A 52 -18.14 -5.12 -7.25
C ASN A 52 -18.67 -3.68 -7.26
N SER A 53 -19.99 -3.53 -7.18
CA SER A 53 -20.60 -2.24 -6.92
C SER A 53 -20.28 -1.77 -5.51
N VAL A 54 -20.34 -0.46 -5.28
CA VAL A 54 -20.15 0.15 -3.96
C VAL A 54 -21.14 -0.40 -2.95
N ASP A 55 -22.40 -0.64 -3.35
CA ASP A 55 -23.41 -1.29 -2.51
C ASP A 55 -22.98 -2.68 -2.01
N ALA A 56 -22.44 -3.50 -2.89
CA ALA A 56 -21.97 -4.83 -2.53
C ALA A 56 -20.76 -4.76 -1.59
N ILE A 57 -19.86 -3.79 -1.82
CA ILE A 57 -18.71 -3.50 -0.97
C ILE A 57 -19.18 -3.04 0.42
N ALA A 58 -20.12 -2.08 0.50
CA ALA A 58 -20.68 -1.57 1.75
C ALA A 58 -21.35 -2.69 2.55
N LYS A 59 -22.20 -3.50 1.91
CA LYS A 59 -22.82 -4.67 2.54
C LYS A 59 -21.81 -5.66 3.10
N ARG A 60 -20.70 -5.86 2.39
CA ARG A 60 -19.64 -6.76 2.84
C ARG A 60 -18.85 -6.17 4.00
N ALA A 61 -18.45 -4.90 3.96
CA ALA A 61 -17.73 -4.21 5.01
C ALA A 61 -18.54 -4.22 6.33
N ARG A 62 -19.85 -3.91 6.23
CA ARG A 62 -20.80 -3.98 7.35
C ARG A 62 -20.88 -5.39 7.95
N LYS A 63 -21.00 -6.43 7.11
CA LYS A 63 -21.02 -7.82 7.57
C LYS A 63 -19.72 -8.22 8.30
N LEU A 64 -18.60 -7.63 7.92
CA LEU A 64 -17.30 -7.89 8.56
C LEU A 64 -17.06 -6.98 9.79
N GLY A 65 -17.86 -5.96 10.01
CA GLY A 65 -17.73 -4.98 11.08
C GLY A 65 -16.56 -4.01 10.90
N ILE A 66 -15.91 -3.97 9.74
CA ILE A 66 -14.73 -3.15 9.45
C ILE A 66 -15.08 -1.88 8.69
N GLY A 67 -14.18 -0.89 8.76
CA GLY A 67 -14.15 0.23 7.83
C GLY A 67 -13.53 -0.16 6.50
N ILE A 68 -13.70 0.71 5.51
CA ILE A 68 -13.19 0.52 4.15
C ILE A 68 -12.70 1.85 3.56
N ALA A 69 -11.60 1.84 2.82
CA ALA A 69 -11.28 2.87 1.85
C ALA A 69 -11.43 2.28 0.44
N ILE A 70 -12.31 2.87 -0.36
CA ILE A 70 -12.32 2.60 -1.80
C ILE A 70 -11.28 3.51 -2.43
N THR A 71 -10.29 2.89 -3.05
CA THR A 71 -9.11 3.54 -3.63
C THR A 71 -8.98 3.18 -5.10
N ASP A 72 -10.01 3.49 -5.87
CA ASP A 72 -10.06 3.21 -7.30
C ASP A 72 -8.90 3.91 -8.04
N HIS A 73 -8.37 3.27 -9.09
CA HIS A 73 -7.30 3.84 -9.91
C HIS A 73 -7.75 5.12 -10.58
N ASN A 74 -7.09 6.24 -10.27
CA ASN A 74 -7.32 7.56 -10.87
C ASN A 74 -8.79 8.01 -10.90
N ALA A 75 -9.63 7.50 -10.01
CA ALA A 75 -11.05 7.79 -9.94
C ALA A 75 -11.53 7.88 -8.49
N ILE A 76 -12.45 8.79 -8.20
CA ILE A 76 -13.01 8.98 -6.87
C ILE A 76 -14.49 8.60 -6.76
N ALA A 77 -15.14 8.26 -7.88
CA ALA A 77 -16.58 7.99 -7.87
C ALA A 77 -16.99 6.89 -6.87
N GLY A 78 -16.16 5.84 -6.72
CA GLY A 78 -16.41 4.79 -5.74
C GLY A 78 -16.30 5.28 -4.29
N ALA A 79 -15.32 6.13 -3.99
CA ALA A 79 -15.13 6.72 -2.67
C ALA A 79 -16.25 7.72 -2.33
N VAL A 80 -16.68 8.54 -3.29
CA VAL A 80 -17.80 9.49 -3.14
C VAL A 80 -19.12 8.73 -2.88
N GLU A 81 -19.43 7.72 -3.70
CA GLU A 81 -20.63 6.88 -3.51
C GLU A 81 -20.59 6.16 -2.15
N MET A 82 -19.41 5.72 -1.68
CA MET A 82 -19.26 5.07 -0.36
C MET A 82 -19.47 6.07 0.79
N ALA A 83 -19.04 7.31 0.66
CA ALA A 83 -19.20 8.34 1.70
C ALA A 83 -20.67 8.69 1.98
N GLU A 84 -21.57 8.44 1.02
CA GLU A 84 -23.03 8.60 1.21
C GLU A 84 -23.62 7.52 2.14
N ARG A 85 -22.88 6.41 2.38
CA ARG A 85 -23.32 5.28 3.20
C ARG A 85 -23.02 5.52 4.67
N LYS A 86 -23.96 6.14 5.40
CA LYS A 86 -23.80 6.47 6.82
C LYS A 86 -23.69 5.26 7.76
N ASP A 87 -24.03 4.08 7.27
CA ASP A 87 -24.01 2.81 8.01
C ASP A 87 -22.70 2.03 7.88
N VAL A 88 -21.74 2.56 7.10
CA VAL A 88 -20.39 1.99 6.92
C VAL A 88 -19.34 3.06 7.26
N PHE A 89 -18.39 2.71 8.10
CA PHE A 89 -17.24 3.55 8.30
C PHE A 89 -16.36 3.54 7.05
N CYS A 90 -16.17 4.70 6.44
CA CYS A 90 -15.32 4.82 5.25
C CYS A 90 -14.29 5.92 5.43
N ILE A 91 -13.11 5.70 4.85
CA ILE A 91 -12.06 6.70 4.71
C ILE A 91 -12.02 7.11 3.24
N PRO A 92 -12.28 8.38 2.91
CA PRO A 92 -12.17 8.87 1.54
C PRO A 92 -10.75 8.72 1.00
N GLY A 93 -10.58 8.07 -0.14
CA GLY A 93 -9.25 7.81 -0.68
C GLY A 93 -9.25 7.55 -2.19
N ILE A 94 -8.06 7.55 -2.76
CA ILE A 94 -7.80 7.28 -4.18
C ILE A 94 -6.44 6.60 -4.33
N GLU A 95 -6.30 5.71 -5.31
CA GLU A 95 -5.00 5.24 -5.78
C GLU A 95 -4.63 5.90 -7.10
N ILE A 96 -3.59 6.74 -7.10
CA ILE A 96 -3.14 7.46 -8.29
C ILE A 96 -1.98 6.71 -8.93
N THR A 97 -2.10 6.41 -10.23
CA THR A 97 -1.00 5.90 -11.04
C THR A 97 -0.21 7.08 -11.61
N ALA A 98 0.95 7.35 -11.05
CA ALA A 98 1.82 8.43 -11.49
C ALA A 98 2.35 8.21 -12.91
N ARG A 99 2.87 9.27 -13.54
CA ARG A 99 3.49 9.23 -14.88
C ARG A 99 4.53 8.13 -15.03
N GLU A 100 5.27 7.87 -13.98
CA GLU A 100 6.30 6.83 -13.94
C GLU A 100 5.71 5.41 -13.86
N GLY A 101 4.43 5.28 -13.57
CA GLY A 101 3.73 4.02 -13.41
C GLY A 101 3.65 3.51 -11.98
N ALA A 102 4.31 4.16 -11.02
CA ALA A 102 4.17 3.82 -9.60
C ALA A 102 2.84 4.34 -9.05
N HIS A 103 2.31 3.63 -8.07
CA HIS A 103 1.06 3.95 -7.41
C HIS A 103 1.27 4.74 -6.13
N ILE A 104 0.31 5.60 -5.81
CA ILE A 104 0.27 6.41 -4.59
C ILE A 104 -1.15 6.39 -4.04
N LEU A 105 -1.31 5.95 -2.81
CA LEU A 105 -2.57 6.09 -2.06
C LEU A 105 -2.61 7.45 -1.38
N VAL A 106 -3.72 8.13 -1.52
CA VAL A 106 -3.98 9.39 -0.83
C VAL A 106 -5.33 9.29 -0.14
N TYR A 107 -5.36 9.66 1.15
CA TYR A 107 -6.56 9.63 1.98
C TYR A 107 -6.85 11.02 2.55
N PHE A 108 -8.13 11.28 2.82
CA PHE A 108 -8.61 12.56 3.34
C PHE A 108 -9.57 12.39 4.49
N ASP A 109 -9.63 13.39 5.36
CA ASP A 109 -10.52 13.42 6.52
C ASP A 109 -11.99 13.49 6.07
N THR A 110 -12.28 14.19 4.98
CA THR A 110 -13.62 14.33 4.41
C THR A 110 -13.64 13.98 2.91
N VAL A 111 -14.82 13.61 2.44
CA VAL A 111 -15.04 13.39 0.99
C VAL A 111 -14.91 14.69 0.18
N ASN A 112 -15.22 15.85 0.78
CA ASN A 112 -15.09 17.14 0.11
C ASN A 112 -13.62 17.49 -0.14
N ASP A 113 -12.73 17.19 0.80
CA ASP A 113 -11.28 17.39 0.61
C ASP A 113 -10.74 16.48 -0.50
N LEU A 114 -11.23 15.24 -0.59
CA LEU A 114 -10.89 14.33 -1.69
C LEU A 114 -11.37 14.87 -3.04
N ILE A 115 -12.60 15.40 -3.11
CA ILE A 115 -13.18 15.97 -4.33
C ILE A 115 -12.37 17.20 -4.75
N ASP A 116 -12.10 18.13 -3.84
CA ASP A 116 -11.34 19.34 -4.11
C ASP A 116 -9.93 19.03 -4.63
N PHE A 117 -9.21 18.14 -3.95
CA PHE A 117 -7.90 17.65 -4.42
C PHE A 117 -7.98 17.02 -5.82
N TYR A 118 -8.98 16.17 -6.03
CA TYR A 118 -9.11 15.45 -7.30
C TYR A 118 -9.42 16.40 -8.46
N GLU A 119 -10.41 17.28 -8.30
CA GLU A 119 -10.85 18.16 -9.37
C GLU A 119 -9.80 19.24 -9.69
N THR A 120 -9.13 19.76 -8.66
CA THR A 120 -8.15 20.84 -8.82
C THR A 120 -6.80 20.35 -9.33
N ASP A 121 -6.28 19.26 -8.73
CA ASP A 121 -4.88 18.89 -8.93
C ASP A 121 -4.69 17.58 -9.74
N VAL A 122 -5.67 16.68 -9.80
CA VAL A 122 -5.50 15.35 -10.43
C VAL A 122 -6.22 15.26 -11.78
N ALA A 123 -7.52 15.58 -11.82
CA ALA A 123 -8.36 15.42 -13.00
C ALA A 123 -7.83 16.11 -14.27
N PRO A 124 -7.24 17.33 -14.20
CA PRO A 124 -6.66 17.99 -15.38
C PRO A 124 -5.52 17.21 -16.04
N TRP A 125 -4.90 16.30 -15.33
CA TRP A 125 -3.74 15.52 -15.79
C TRP A 125 -4.09 14.08 -16.18
N LEU A 126 -5.36 13.70 -16.11
CA LEU A 126 -5.82 12.36 -16.46
C LEU A 126 -6.07 12.23 -17.97
N GLY A 127 -5.79 11.03 -18.48
CA GLY A 127 -6.22 10.60 -19.80
C GLY A 127 -7.68 10.14 -19.83
N LYS A 128 -8.16 9.71 -20.99
CA LYS A 128 -9.53 9.20 -21.17
C LYS A 128 -9.83 7.91 -20.41
N ASN A 129 -8.81 7.17 -20.03
CA ASN A 129 -8.97 5.87 -19.36
C ASN A 129 -8.31 5.93 -17.96
N VAL A 130 -9.09 5.67 -16.92
CA VAL A 130 -8.65 5.67 -15.52
C VAL A 130 -7.50 4.69 -15.25
N MET A 131 -7.36 3.64 -16.06
CA MET A 131 -6.27 2.65 -15.92
C MET A 131 -4.93 3.12 -16.51
N THR A 132 -4.88 4.29 -17.17
CA THR A 132 -3.64 4.86 -17.67
C THR A 132 -2.99 5.76 -16.61
N SER A 133 -1.67 5.90 -16.68
CA SER A 133 -0.97 6.84 -15.80
C SER A 133 -1.43 8.27 -16.04
N CYS A 134 -1.57 9.04 -14.96
CA CYS A 134 -1.73 10.49 -15.07
C CYS A 134 -0.41 11.13 -15.55
N ALA A 135 -0.47 12.36 -16.05
CA ALA A 135 0.71 13.07 -16.52
C ALA A 135 1.58 13.67 -15.39
N MET A 136 1.16 13.54 -14.13
CA MET A 136 1.89 14.05 -12.97
C MET A 136 3.02 13.11 -12.53
N SER A 137 4.13 13.67 -12.05
CA SER A 137 5.17 12.91 -11.38
C SER A 137 4.75 12.50 -9.97
N MET A 138 5.40 11.48 -9.41
CA MET A 138 5.17 11.08 -8.02
C MET A 138 5.36 12.25 -7.04
N GLU A 139 6.42 13.04 -7.23
CA GLU A 139 6.72 14.21 -6.40
C GLU A 139 5.61 15.26 -6.46
N SER A 140 5.07 15.51 -7.66
CA SER A 140 3.97 16.47 -7.85
C SER A 140 2.70 15.99 -7.16
N ILE A 141 2.34 14.71 -7.29
CA ILE A 141 1.16 14.13 -6.63
C ILE A 141 1.28 14.27 -5.12
N VAL A 142 2.42 13.89 -4.53
CA VAL A 142 2.66 14.01 -3.09
C VAL A 142 2.58 15.47 -2.63
N ALA A 143 3.20 16.40 -3.36
CA ALA A 143 3.16 17.82 -3.02
C ALA A 143 1.74 18.40 -3.06
N CYS A 144 0.94 18.06 -4.09
CA CYS A 144 -0.45 18.48 -4.19
C CYS A 144 -1.31 17.86 -3.05
N ALA A 145 -1.18 16.55 -2.80
CA ALA A 145 -1.90 15.90 -1.71
C ALA A 145 -1.64 16.58 -0.36
N LYS A 146 -0.38 16.97 -0.10
CA LYS A 146 0.00 17.67 1.15
C LYS A 146 -0.61 19.07 1.28
N LYS A 147 -0.84 19.80 0.18
CA LYS A 147 -1.54 21.10 0.22
C LYS A 147 -2.98 20.96 0.69
N HIS A 148 -3.62 19.82 0.38
CA HIS A 148 -4.98 19.48 0.80
C HIS A 148 -5.03 18.68 2.10
N ASN A 149 -3.96 18.68 2.90
CA ASN A 149 -3.83 17.89 4.15
C ASN A 149 -4.01 16.37 3.96
N GLY A 150 -3.83 15.85 2.75
CA GLY A 150 -3.94 14.44 2.45
C GLY A 150 -2.87 13.60 3.15
N VAL A 151 -3.26 12.43 3.59
CA VAL A 151 -2.34 11.38 4.09
C VAL A 151 -1.84 10.57 2.91
N VAL A 152 -0.54 10.60 2.68
CA VAL A 152 0.12 9.93 1.55
C VAL A 152 0.74 8.63 2.01
N VAL A 153 0.36 7.54 1.35
CA VAL A 153 0.90 6.20 1.60
C VAL A 153 1.42 5.60 0.30
N PHE A 154 2.62 5.05 0.30
CA PHE A 154 3.09 4.26 -0.83
C PHE A 154 2.59 2.83 -0.72
N PRO A 155 1.66 2.38 -1.62
CA PRO A 155 1.17 1.02 -1.61
C PRO A 155 2.24 0.06 -2.12
N HIS A 156 2.19 -1.19 -1.65
CA HIS A 156 3.06 -2.29 -2.13
C HIS A 156 4.44 -1.83 -2.62
N PRO A 157 5.26 -1.13 -1.77
CA PRO A 157 6.49 -0.45 -2.20
C PRO A 157 7.47 -1.39 -2.92
N TYR A 158 7.49 -2.66 -2.51
CA TYR A 158 8.10 -3.77 -3.24
C TYR A 158 6.99 -4.66 -3.81
N CYS A 159 6.98 -4.85 -5.10
CA CYS A 159 6.03 -5.74 -5.79
C CYS A 159 6.70 -6.44 -6.98
N ALA A 160 5.99 -7.41 -7.57
CA ALA A 160 6.50 -8.17 -8.70
C ALA A 160 6.46 -7.38 -10.03
N VAL A 161 5.75 -6.27 -10.04
CA VAL A 161 5.54 -5.39 -11.20
C VAL A 161 6.10 -3.99 -10.94
N TYR A 162 6.02 -3.10 -11.90
CA TYR A 162 6.66 -1.77 -11.87
C TYR A 162 5.94 -0.73 -10.98
N THR A 163 4.86 -1.08 -10.31
CA THR A 163 3.97 -0.12 -9.64
C THR A 163 4.43 0.35 -8.25
N GLY A 164 5.45 -0.28 -7.67
CA GLY A 164 5.97 0.09 -6.35
C GLY A 164 7.02 1.20 -6.41
N VAL A 165 7.04 2.08 -5.40
CA VAL A 165 8.03 3.17 -5.27
C VAL A 165 9.48 2.66 -5.17
N CYS A 166 9.69 1.46 -4.64
CA CYS A 166 11.00 0.80 -4.58
C CYS A 166 11.37 0.03 -5.86
N ASN A 167 10.72 0.35 -6.96
CA ASN A 167 11.03 -0.21 -8.27
C ASN A 167 12.48 0.13 -8.68
N PRO A 168 13.25 -0.85 -9.21
CA PRO A 168 14.66 -0.65 -9.59
C PRO A 168 14.90 0.33 -10.75
N ILE A 169 13.85 0.81 -11.44
CA ILE A 169 13.99 1.92 -12.41
C ILE A 169 14.29 3.26 -11.73
N PHE A 170 13.94 3.41 -10.44
CA PHE A 170 14.21 4.61 -9.67
C PHE A 170 15.56 4.50 -8.96
N SER A 171 16.33 5.58 -8.98
CA SER A 171 17.57 5.65 -8.18
C SER A 171 17.23 5.56 -6.68
N ARG A 172 18.14 4.98 -5.90
CA ARG A 172 17.98 4.88 -4.45
C ARG A 172 17.72 6.24 -3.79
N ARG A 173 18.46 7.27 -4.22
CA ARG A 173 18.27 8.65 -3.74
C ARG A 173 16.85 9.16 -3.99
N ARG A 174 16.27 8.86 -5.16
CA ARG A 174 14.87 9.26 -5.47
C ARG A 174 13.87 8.49 -4.61
N GLN A 175 14.08 7.17 -4.43
CA GLN A 175 13.24 6.37 -3.55
C GLN A 175 13.24 6.92 -2.12
N GLU A 176 14.42 7.18 -1.55
CA GLU A 176 14.57 7.74 -0.21
C GLU A 176 13.91 9.13 -0.08
N SER A 177 14.08 9.99 -1.09
CA SER A 177 13.43 11.31 -1.14
C SER A 177 11.90 11.21 -1.16
N LEU A 178 11.33 10.35 -2.00
CA LEU A 178 9.87 10.15 -2.08
C LEU A 178 9.31 9.58 -0.77
N LEU A 179 9.96 8.56 -0.21
CA LEU A 179 9.56 7.96 1.05
C LEU A 179 9.57 8.95 2.20
N SER A 180 10.55 9.87 2.25
CA SER A 180 10.62 10.90 3.28
C SER A 180 9.51 11.96 3.20
N MET A 181 8.80 12.06 2.06
CA MET A 181 7.67 12.96 1.88
C MET A 181 6.33 12.33 2.27
N ALA A 182 6.27 11.02 2.41
CA ALA A 182 5.03 10.29 2.72
C ALA A 182 4.81 10.10 4.22
N ASP A 183 3.55 9.93 4.63
CA ASP A 183 3.17 9.66 6.02
C ASP A 183 3.32 8.18 6.36
N GLY A 184 3.08 7.32 5.38
CA GLY A 184 3.05 5.88 5.60
C GLY A 184 3.49 5.05 4.41
N VAL A 185 3.58 3.76 4.67
CA VAL A 185 3.90 2.74 3.69
C VAL A 185 3.05 1.49 3.95
N GLU A 186 2.54 0.88 2.88
CA GLU A 186 1.78 -0.35 2.97
C GLU A 186 2.74 -1.54 3.15
N VAL A 187 2.75 -2.08 4.37
CA VAL A 187 3.66 -3.18 4.75
C VAL A 187 3.06 -4.56 4.49
N ILE A 188 1.72 -4.66 4.52
CA ILE A 188 1.00 -5.87 4.11
C ILE A 188 -0.01 -5.50 3.03
N ASN A 189 0.23 -5.97 1.82
CA ASN A 189 -0.72 -5.93 0.73
C ASN A 189 -1.22 -7.34 0.45
N GLY A 190 -2.55 -7.55 0.52
CA GLY A 190 -3.16 -8.87 0.37
C GLY A 190 -2.99 -9.48 -1.02
N ALA A 191 -2.86 -8.65 -2.05
CA ALA A 191 -2.61 -9.09 -3.43
C ALA A 191 -1.12 -9.35 -3.72
N ASN A 192 -0.20 -8.90 -2.88
CA ASN A 192 1.23 -9.07 -3.05
C ASN A 192 1.71 -10.49 -2.65
N VAL A 193 3.00 -10.75 -2.67
CA VAL A 193 3.61 -11.99 -2.18
C VAL A 193 4.36 -11.75 -0.87
N HIS A 194 4.39 -12.76 -0.02
CA HIS A 194 4.94 -12.66 1.34
C HIS A 194 6.35 -12.03 1.40
N ARG A 195 7.26 -12.47 0.54
CA ARG A 195 8.64 -11.94 0.50
C ARG A 195 8.70 -10.42 0.23
N TRP A 196 7.75 -9.86 -0.52
CA TRP A 196 7.70 -8.43 -0.79
C TRP A 196 7.10 -7.67 0.39
N ASN A 197 6.06 -8.21 1.02
CA ASN A 197 5.50 -7.66 2.25
C ASN A 197 6.53 -7.64 3.38
N LEU A 198 7.35 -8.68 3.55
CA LEU A 198 8.48 -8.68 4.49
C LEU A 198 9.48 -7.55 4.21
N LYS A 199 9.82 -7.32 2.93
CA LYS A 199 10.71 -6.18 2.57
C LYS A 199 10.05 -4.83 2.84
N SER A 200 8.76 -4.71 2.58
CA SER A 200 7.98 -3.51 2.88
C SER A 200 7.93 -3.23 4.38
N THR A 201 7.80 -4.27 5.20
CA THR A 201 7.86 -4.17 6.65
C THR A 201 9.22 -3.65 7.13
N VAL A 202 10.31 -4.22 6.66
CA VAL A 202 11.67 -3.75 6.98
C VAL A 202 11.86 -2.29 6.54
N LEU A 203 11.35 -1.92 5.37
CA LEU A 203 11.40 -0.54 4.89
C LEU A 203 10.65 0.40 5.83
N GLY A 204 9.40 0.07 6.19
CA GLY A 204 8.56 0.90 7.05
C GLY A 204 9.18 1.16 8.41
N PHE A 205 9.77 0.14 9.03
CA PHE A 205 10.51 0.30 10.30
C PHE A 205 11.79 1.12 10.12
N ASN A 206 12.61 0.84 9.11
CA ASN A 206 13.87 1.55 8.88
C ASN A 206 13.67 3.04 8.56
N MET A 207 12.57 3.38 7.89
CA MET A 207 12.21 4.77 7.56
C MET A 207 11.34 5.42 8.63
N ASN A 208 11.00 4.70 9.71
CA ASN A 208 10.14 5.18 10.79
C ASN A 208 8.83 5.80 10.27
N MET A 209 8.11 5.06 9.42
CA MET A 209 6.87 5.50 8.76
C MET A 209 5.61 5.01 9.48
N GLY A 210 4.45 5.60 9.18
CA GLY A 210 3.16 5.00 9.47
C GLY A 210 3.03 3.66 8.74
N LEU A 211 2.63 2.60 9.45
CA LEU A 211 2.49 1.27 8.88
C LEU A 211 1.02 1.03 8.52
N THR A 212 0.76 0.70 7.26
CA THR A 212 -0.59 0.39 6.77
C THR A 212 -0.67 -0.98 6.14
N ALA A 213 -1.87 -1.51 6.03
CA ALA A 213 -2.19 -2.73 5.32
C ALA A 213 -3.55 -2.59 4.62
N GLY A 214 -3.66 -3.19 3.45
CA GLY A 214 -4.88 -3.28 2.70
C GLY A 214 -4.95 -4.57 1.90
N SER A 215 -6.15 -5.01 1.56
CA SER A 215 -6.32 -6.23 0.77
C SER A 215 -5.87 -6.06 -0.68
N ASP A 216 -5.85 -4.84 -1.21
CA ASP A 216 -5.74 -4.55 -2.65
C ASP A 216 -6.76 -5.41 -3.41
N GLY A 217 -7.96 -5.41 -2.80
CA GLY A 217 -9.02 -6.35 -3.14
C GLY A 217 -9.84 -5.88 -4.32
N HIS A 218 -10.03 -6.76 -5.30
CA HIS A 218 -10.86 -6.53 -6.48
C HIS A 218 -12.16 -7.34 -6.41
N ASN A 219 -12.27 -8.24 -5.42
CA ASN A 219 -13.43 -9.09 -5.15
C ASN A 219 -13.77 -9.10 -3.66
N LEU A 220 -15.06 -9.25 -3.33
CA LEU A 220 -15.56 -9.23 -1.95
C LEU A 220 -14.91 -10.27 -1.03
N PHE A 221 -14.43 -11.40 -1.54
CA PHE A 221 -13.79 -12.43 -0.73
C PHE A 221 -12.36 -12.02 -0.29
N GLN A 222 -11.75 -11.03 -0.93
CA GLN A 222 -10.44 -10.49 -0.56
C GLN A 222 -10.55 -9.46 0.57
N MET A 223 -11.71 -8.79 0.70
CA MET A 223 -11.93 -7.76 1.72
C MET A 223 -11.63 -8.27 3.12
N GLY A 224 -10.81 -7.51 3.84
CA GLY A 224 -10.39 -7.83 5.19
C GLY A 224 -9.32 -8.92 5.27
N SER A 225 -8.70 -9.34 4.16
CA SER A 225 -7.55 -10.25 4.17
C SER A 225 -6.28 -9.61 4.73
N ALA A 226 -6.19 -8.28 4.62
CA ALA A 226 -5.20 -7.43 5.28
C ALA A 226 -5.91 -6.16 5.77
N VAL A 227 -5.61 -5.72 6.99
CA VAL A 227 -6.24 -4.58 7.63
C VAL A 227 -5.24 -3.79 8.45
N THR A 228 -5.49 -2.49 8.53
CA THR A 228 -4.86 -1.57 9.47
C THR A 228 -5.82 -1.36 10.63
N TYR A 229 -5.32 -1.27 11.86
CA TYR A 229 -6.14 -0.99 13.01
C TYR A 229 -5.43 -0.04 13.98
N ALA A 230 -6.23 0.74 14.72
CA ALA A 230 -5.75 1.73 15.68
C ALA A 230 -6.70 1.84 16.87
N ALA A 231 -6.14 2.21 18.04
CA ALA A 231 -6.92 2.53 19.23
C ALA A 231 -7.39 4.00 19.18
N CYS A 232 -8.32 4.30 18.26
CA CYS A 232 -8.83 5.64 18.04
C CYS A 232 -10.35 5.63 17.85
N MET A 233 -10.97 6.82 17.87
CA MET A 233 -12.38 6.97 17.49
C MET A 233 -12.62 6.51 16.07
N ARG A 234 -13.83 6.02 15.80
CA ARG A 234 -14.24 5.57 14.47
C ARG A 234 -14.63 6.75 13.58
N GLU A 235 -13.66 7.61 13.35
CA GLU A 235 -13.73 8.83 12.55
C GLU A 235 -12.52 8.90 11.60
N PRO A 236 -12.69 9.35 10.34
CA PRO A 236 -11.60 9.37 9.37
C PRO A 236 -10.39 10.16 9.88
N ALA A 237 -10.59 11.38 10.39
CA ALA A 237 -9.53 12.23 10.92
C ALA A 237 -8.72 11.52 12.01
N ALA A 238 -9.39 10.97 13.03
CA ALA A 238 -8.73 10.27 14.14
C ALA A 238 -7.92 9.05 13.66
N PHE A 239 -8.42 8.32 12.65
CA PHE A 239 -7.71 7.18 12.09
C PHE A 239 -6.50 7.59 11.23
N LEU A 240 -6.65 8.66 10.45
CA LEU A 240 -5.58 9.20 9.62
C LEU A 240 -4.47 9.84 10.47
N ASP A 241 -4.85 10.49 11.59
CA ASP A 241 -3.88 10.98 12.58
C ASP A 241 -3.08 9.83 13.20
N ALA A 242 -3.72 8.70 13.50
CA ALA A 242 -2.99 7.52 13.98
C ALA A 242 -1.96 7.01 12.95
N ILE A 243 -2.19 7.17 11.63
CA ILE A 243 -1.18 6.88 10.62
C ILE A 243 -0.04 7.90 10.67
N ARG A 244 -0.35 9.21 10.72
CA ARG A 244 0.65 10.30 10.81
C ARG A 244 1.53 10.15 12.06
N GLU A 245 0.91 9.81 13.18
CA GLU A 245 1.58 9.60 14.48
C GLU A 245 2.23 8.23 14.61
N LYS A 246 2.10 7.36 13.59
CA LYS A 246 2.67 6.00 13.57
C LYS A 246 2.11 5.08 14.67
N MET A 247 0.87 5.34 15.06
CA MET A 247 0.12 4.63 16.11
C MET A 247 -0.83 3.57 15.53
N THR A 248 -0.42 2.96 14.42
CA THR A 248 -1.17 1.90 13.73
C THR A 248 -0.50 0.55 13.84
N TRP A 249 -1.32 -0.48 13.84
CA TRP A 249 -0.95 -1.88 13.73
C TRP A 249 -1.52 -2.47 12.45
N THR A 250 -0.87 -3.50 11.95
CA THR A 250 -1.28 -4.17 10.71
C THR A 250 -1.36 -5.66 10.91
N MET A 251 -2.39 -6.27 10.37
CA MET A 251 -2.54 -7.72 10.34
C MET A 251 -3.06 -8.16 8.96
N GLY A 252 -2.44 -9.18 8.38
CA GLY A 252 -2.89 -9.65 7.08
C GLY A 252 -2.20 -10.92 6.63
N LYS A 253 -2.85 -11.58 5.68
CA LYS A 253 -2.29 -12.73 4.98
C LYS A 253 -2.59 -12.60 3.50
N GLU A 254 -1.58 -12.85 2.70
CA GLU A 254 -1.68 -12.80 1.24
C GLU A 254 -2.68 -13.83 0.71
N VAL A 255 -3.43 -13.44 -0.29
CA VAL A 255 -4.37 -14.34 -0.98
C VAL A 255 -3.57 -15.38 -1.79
N GLY A 256 -3.88 -16.66 -1.61
CA GLY A 256 -3.16 -17.76 -2.25
C GLY A 256 -3.12 -17.67 -3.79
N PHE A 257 -2.04 -18.18 -4.38
CA PHE A 257 -1.73 -18.10 -5.82
C PHE A 257 -2.88 -18.51 -6.75
N LEU A 258 -3.60 -19.56 -6.43
CA LEU A 258 -4.75 -20.03 -7.24
C LEU A 258 -5.88 -18.98 -7.33
N ARG A 259 -6.12 -18.23 -6.26
CA ARG A 259 -7.11 -17.13 -6.26
C ARG A 259 -6.61 -15.88 -6.99
N LYS A 260 -5.28 -15.70 -7.10
CA LYS A 260 -4.67 -14.62 -7.90
C LYS A 260 -4.85 -14.86 -9.40
N VAL A 261 -4.73 -16.10 -9.86
CA VAL A 261 -4.87 -16.46 -11.28
C VAL A 261 -6.30 -16.18 -11.77
N THR A 262 -7.33 -16.46 -10.97
CA THR A 262 -8.73 -16.18 -11.35
C THR A 262 -9.03 -14.68 -11.42
N SER A 263 -8.41 -13.85 -10.58
CA SER A 263 -8.56 -12.38 -10.67
C SER A 263 -7.74 -11.79 -11.83
N SER A 264 -6.55 -12.35 -12.12
CA SER A 264 -5.70 -11.87 -13.21
C SER A 264 -6.25 -12.16 -14.60
N SER A 265 -6.97 -13.27 -14.80
CA SER A 265 -7.60 -13.59 -16.10
C SER A 265 -8.72 -12.62 -16.46
N MET A 266 -9.40 -12.05 -15.47
CA MET A 266 -10.41 -10.99 -15.70
C MET A 266 -9.77 -9.62 -15.91
N LYS A 267 -8.63 -9.31 -15.25
CA LYS A 267 -7.85 -8.08 -15.51
C LYS A 267 -7.31 -8.02 -16.95
N LEU A 268 -6.97 -9.16 -17.54
CA LEU A 268 -6.57 -9.23 -18.95
C LEU A 268 -7.67 -8.71 -19.89
N ARG A 269 -8.94 -8.92 -19.57
CA ARG A 269 -10.06 -8.50 -20.41
C ARG A 269 -10.28 -6.98 -20.42
N THR A 270 -9.98 -6.30 -19.32
CA THR A 270 -10.04 -4.82 -19.22
C THR A 270 -8.81 -4.13 -19.79
N ASN A 271 -7.65 -4.81 -19.82
CA ASN A 271 -6.38 -4.22 -20.26
C ASN A 271 -6.12 -4.32 -21.78
N PHE A 272 -6.95 -5.01 -22.56
CA PHE A 272 -6.74 -5.15 -24.00
C PHE A 272 -6.71 -3.80 -24.77
N ASN A 273 -7.30 -2.74 -24.23
CA ASN A 273 -7.32 -1.42 -24.86
C ASN A 273 -6.10 -0.53 -24.52
N ASN A 274 -5.19 -0.96 -23.63
CA ASN A 274 -4.06 -0.18 -23.13
C ASN A 274 -2.69 -0.81 -23.43
N THR A 275 -2.59 -1.64 -24.44
CA THR A 275 -1.41 -2.48 -24.71
C THR A 275 -0.13 -1.70 -24.94
N SER A 276 -0.16 -0.50 -25.53
CA SER A 276 1.06 0.27 -25.87
C SER A 276 1.74 0.90 -24.64
N ASP A 277 0.99 1.48 -23.71
CA ASP A 277 1.53 2.08 -22.47
C ASP A 277 2.06 1.00 -21.52
N LEU A 278 1.29 -0.07 -21.33
CA LEU A 278 1.66 -1.22 -20.52
C LEU A 278 2.89 -1.95 -21.07
N PHE A 279 2.99 -2.09 -22.40
CA PHE A 279 4.13 -2.72 -23.05
C PHE A 279 5.41 -1.91 -22.83
N GLY A 280 5.37 -0.60 -23.06
CA GLY A 280 6.51 0.29 -22.85
C GLY A 280 7.02 0.28 -21.41
N LYS A 281 6.11 0.28 -20.41
CA LYS A 281 6.45 0.22 -18.99
C LYS A 281 7.02 -1.14 -18.58
N ASN A 282 6.41 -2.23 -19.02
CA ASN A 282 6.91 -3.58 -18.76
C ASN A 282 8.30 -3.81 -19.37
N MET A 283 8.56 -3.27 -20.57
CA MET A 283 9.86 -3.38 -21.21
C MET A 283 10.94 -2.59 -20.44
N ARG A 284 10.64 -1.36 -20.00
CA ARG A 284 11.55 -0.56 -19.16
C ARG A 284 11.85 -1.26 -17.82
N TYR A 285 10.83 -1.84 -17.20
CA TYR A 285 10.98 -2.61 -15.96
C TYR A 285 11.83 -3.85 -16.16
N GLY A 286 11.59 -4.62 -17.23
CA GLY A 286 12.40 -5.78 -17.57
C GLY A 286 13.88 -5.45 -17.78
N LEU A 287 14.16 -4.36 -18.52
CA LEU A 287 15.52 -3.85 -18.71
C LEU A 287 16.17 -3.41 -17.38
N ALA A 288 15.41 -2.73 -16.52
CA ALA A 288 15.89 -2.32 -15.19
C ALA A 288 16.21 -3.51 -14.28
N LEU A 289 15.42 -4.58 -14.34
CA LEU A 289 15.68 -5.83 -13.60
C LEU A 289 16.98 -6.50 -14.08
N VAL A 290 17.20 -6.58 -15.40
CA VAL A 290 18.43 -7.13 -15.98
C VAL A 290 19.64 -6.30 -15.55
N HIS A 291 19.55 -4.97 -15.62
CA HIS A 291 20.63 -4.07 -15.17
C HIS A 291 20.89 -4.18 -13.66
N SER A 292 19.85 -4.27 -12.84
CA SER A 292 20.02 -4.43 -11.38
C SER A 292 20.59 -5.80 -11.02
N GLY A 293 20.19 -6.84 -11.71
CA GLY A 293 20.78 -8.18 -11.60
C GLY A 293 22.26 -8.20 -11.94
N SER A 294 22.64 -7.58 -13.08
CA SER A 294 24.02 -7.45 -13.52
C SER A 294 24.89 -6.67 -12.55
N ARG A 295 24.35 -5.58 -11.94
CA ARG A 295 25.07 -4.82 -10.89
C ARG A 295 25.32 -5.69 -9.66
N LYS A 296 24.31 -6.39 -9.14
CA LYS A 296 24.46 -7.27 -7.97
C LYS A 296 25.49 -8.37 -8.19
N VAL A 297 25.49 -8.98 -9.37
CA VAL A 297 26.49 -10.00 -9.74
C VAL A 297 27.89 -9.37 -9.77
N ARG A 298 28.04 -8.18 -10.38
CA ARG A 298 29.30 -7.46 -10.44
C ARG A 298 29.81 -7.07 -9.05
N ASP A 299 28.92 -6.53 -8.19
CA ASP A 299 29.27 -6.12 -6.83
C ASP A 299 29.66 -7.34 -5.96
N SER A 300 28.94 -8.46 -6.08
CA SER A 300 29.28 -9.73 -5.41
C SER A 300 30.65 -10.28 -5.88
N ILE A 301 30.97 -10.17 -7.17
CA ILE A 301 32.29 -10.54 -7.72
C ILE A 301 33.38 -9.61 -7.15
N HIS A 302 33.13 -8.30 -7.13
CA HIS A 302 34.06 -7.32 -6.56
C HIS A 302 34.33 -7.57 -5.06
N GLU A 303 33.28 -7.80 -4.28
CA GLU A 303 33.42 -8.15 -2.85
C GLU A 303 34.19 -9.46 -2.65
N THR A 304 33.90 -10.48 -3.46
CA THR A 304 34.61 -11.75 -3.38
C THR A 304 36.07 -11.61 -3.74
N MET A 305 36.40 -10.79 -4.76
CA MET A 305 37.75 -10.50 -5.13
C MET A 305 38.48 -9.67 -4.07
N ALA A 306 37.80 -8.68 -3.45
CA ALA A 306 38.37 -7.87 -2.36
C ALA A 306 38.65 -8.76 -1.13
N ARG A 307 37.78 -9.65 -0.73
CA ARG A 307 38.01 -10.62 0.36
C ARG A 307 39.16 -11.55 0.04
N ARG A 308 39.28 -12.08 -1.17
CA ARG A 308 40.43 -12.91 -1.58
C ARG A 308 41.78 -12.14 -1.54
N ARG A 309 41.79 -10.85 -1.95
CA ARG A 309 42.98 -9.98 -1.87
C ARG A 309 43.37 -9.71 -0.41
N ALA A 310 42.40 -9.46 0.48
CA ALA A 310 42.64 -9.24 1.90
C ALA A 310 43.25 -10.48 2.57
N VAL A 311 42.68 -11.67 2.32
CA VAL A 311 43.19 -12.94 2.83
C VAL A 311 44.63 -13.23 2.33
N LYS A 312 44.88 -12.93 1.02
CA LYS A 312 46.20 -13.11 0.43
C LYS A 312 47.26 -12.15 1.02
N LYS A 313 46.84 -10.94 1.39
CA LYS A 313 47.69 -9.95 2.07
C LYS A 313 48.01 -10.37 3.51
N GLN A 314 47.02 -10.86 4.26
CA GLN A 314 47.24 -11.39 5.62
C GLN A 314 48.18 -12.61 5.64
N ARG A 315 48.05 -13.53 4.68
CA ARG A 315 48.95 -14.68 4.58
C ARG A 315 50.41 -14.29 4.27
N LYS A 316 50.63 -13.16 3.56
CA LYS A 316 51.99 -12.65 3.32
C LYS A 316 52.62 -12.01 4.57
N PHE A 317 51.84 -11.47 5.49
CA PHE A 317 52.32 -10.89 6.74
C PHE A 317 52.63 -11.92 7.83
N ASN A 318 52.03 -13.12 7.73
CA ASN A 318 52.27 -14.19 8.72
C ASN A 318 53.38 -15.18 8.33
N ILE A 319 54.22 -14.86 7.33
CA ILE A 319 55.38 -15.66 6.85
C ILE A 319 56.67 -14.89 7.01
N VAL A 320 56.70 -13.87 7.89
CA VAL A 320 57.94 -13.20 8.32
C VAL A 320 58.14 -13.43 9.80
#